data_354c99e4f91ff309117faf44bfa6d440
#
_entry.id   354c99e4f91ff309117faf44bfa6d440
#
_cell.length_a   1.000
_cell.length_b   1.000
_cell.length_c   1.000
_cell.angle_alpha   90.00
_cell.angle_beta   90.00
_cell.angle_gamma   90.00
#
_symmetry.space_group_name_H-M   'P 1'
#
loop_
_entity.id
_entity.type
_entity.pdbx_description
1 polymer ?
#
loop_
_entity_poly.entity_id
_entity_poly.type
_entity_poly.pdbx_seq_one_letter_code
_entity_poly.pdbx_strand_id
1 'polypeptide(L)'
;MSSGKIAQVVGPVVDVAFATGDKLPEINNALVVYTDEEKSRRIVLEVALELGEGVVRTIAMESTDGLTRGLEVLDTGRPISVPVGKETLGRVFNVLGDTIDMEAPFADDAEREPIHKKAPTFDELSTSTAVSYTHLTLPTI
;
A
#
# COMPACT_ATOMS: atom_id res chain seq x y z
N MET A 1 15.42 7.91 5.91
CA MET A 1 14.26 8.00 5.00
C MET A 1 14.69 8.89 3.87
N SER A 2 14.66 8.41 2.64
CA SER A 2 14.93 9.23 1.46
C SER A 2 13.66 10.00 1.07
N SER A 3 13.83 11.20 0.54
CA SER A 3 12.75 12.01 0.03
C SER A 3 12.97 12.32 -1.45
N GLY A 4 11.91 12.25 -2.22
CA GLY A 4 11.90 12.60 -3.63
C GLY A 4 10.91 13.71 -3.91
N LYS A 5 10.77 14.07 -5.18
CA LYS A 5 9.78 15.03 -5.65
C LYS A 5 9.01 14.47 -6.82
N ILE A 6 7.73 14.77 -6.89
CA ILE A 6 6.91 14.41 -8.06
C ILE A 6 7.48 15.09 -9.30
N ALA A 7 7.88 14.26 -10.28
CA ALA A 7 8.34 14.70 -11.58
C ALA A 7 7.19 14.84 -12.59
N GLN A 8 6.27 13.86 -12.57
CA GLN A 8 5.14 13.82 -13.49
C GLN A 8 3.97 13.03 -12.88
N VAL A 9 2.74 13.41 -13.23
CA VAL A 9 1.50 12.69 -12.88
C VAL A 9 0.73 12.42 -14.16
N VAL A 10 0.40 11.16 -14.41
CA VAL A 10 -0.38 10.73 -15.59
C VAL A 10 -1.44 9.72 -15.14
N GLY A 11 -2.65 10.20 -14.86
CA GLY A 11 -3.68 9.36 -14.27
C GLY A 11 -3.21 8.77 -12.93
N PRO A 12 -3.28 7.45 -12.73
CA PRO A 12 -2.82 6.80 -11.50
C PRO A 12 -1.29 6.63 -11.43
N VAL A 13 -0.56 6.93 -12.50
CA VAL A 13 0.89 6.77 -12.58
C VAL A 13 1.56 8.06 -12.15
N VAL A 14 2.48 7.96 -11.19
CA VAL A 14 3.24 9.09 -10.66
C VAL A 14 4.73 8.78 -10.75
N ASP A 15 5.48 9.60 -11.47
CA ASP A 15 6.92 9.48 -11.54
C ASP A 15 7.56 10.38 -10.49
N VAL A 16 8.44 9.81 -9.67
CA VAL A 16 9.09 10.49 -8.54
C VAL A 16 10.59 10.51 -8.77
N ALA A 17 11.17 11.70 -8.71
CA ALA A 17 12.61 11.92 -8.84
C ALA A 17 13.26 12.05 -7.46
N PHE A 18 14.34 11.31 -7.24
CA PHE A 18 15.19 11.37 -6.07
C PHE A 18 16.51 12.09 -6.39
N ALA A 19 17.15 12.69 -5.39
CA ALA A 19 18.41 13.37 -5.60
C ALA A 19 19.53 12.39 -5.99
N THR A 20 20.47 12.86 -6.80
CA THR A 20 21.62 12.05 -7.21
C THR A 20 22.46 11.66 -5.99
N GLY A 21 22.60 10.37 -5.77
CA GLY A 21 23.35 9.80 -4.63
C GLY A 21 22.47 9.32 -3.47
N ASP A 22 21.17 9.62 -3.48
CA ASP A 22 20.23 9.03 -2.53
C ASP A 22 19.95 7.56 -2.86
N LYS A 23 19.70 6.76 -1.83
CA LYS A 23 19.23 5.39 -2.04
C LYS A 23 17.81 5.45 -2.61
N LEU A 24 17.64 4.86 -3.79
CA LEU A 24 16.32 4.71 -4.39
C LEU A 24 15.46 3.73 -3.59
N PRO A 25 14.15 3.95 -3.52
CA PRO A 25 13.23 3.02 -2.91
C PRO A 25 13.19 1.71 -3.70
N GLU A 26 13.06 0.61 -2.98
CA GLU A 26 12.95 -0.72 -3.60
C GLU A 26 11.56 -0.90 -4.25
N ILE A 27 11.49 -1.79 -5.23
CA ILE A 27 10.23 -2.16 -5.88
C ILE A 27 9.26 -2.68 -4.81
N ASN A 28 7.99 -2.33 -4.92
CA ASN A 28 6.91 -2.55 -3.97
C ASN A 28 6.96 -1.70 -2.69
N ASN A 29 7.97 -0.86 -2.47
CA ASN A 29 7.94 0.06 -1.35
C ASN A 29 6.78 1.05 -1.47
N ALA A 30 6.23 1.40 -0.32
CA ALA A 30 5.22 2.44 -0.19
C ALA A 30 5.90 3.81 -0.06
N LEU A 31 5.51 4.74 -0.90
CA LEU A 31 5.87 6.14 -0.78
C LEU A 31 4.64 6.92 -0.31
N VAL A 32 4.86 7.98 0.44
CA VAL A 32 3.79 8.82 0.97
C VAL A 32 3.96 10.24 0.48
N VAL A 33 2.89 10.81 -0.05
CA VAL A 33 2.82 12.23 -0.42
C VAL A 33 1.62 12.87 0.26
N TYR A 34 1.80 14.12 0.70
CA TYR A 34 0.74 14.94 1.25
C TYR A 34 0.38 16.03 0.26
N THR A 35 -0.92 16.21 0.02
CA THR A 35 -1.41 17.21 -0.95
C THR A 35 -1.43 18.62 -0.39
N ASP A 36 -1.38 18.76 0.93
CA ASP A 36 -1.45 20.03 1.64
C ASP A 36 -0.40 20.13 2.75
N GLU A 37 -0.10 21.37 3.15
CA GLU A 37 0.86 21.67 4.23
C GLU A 37 0.37 21.18 5.60
N GLU A 38 -0.93 21.07 5.80
CA GLU A 38 -1.55 20.58 7.02
C GLU A 38 -1.51 19.05 7.14
N LYS A 39 -1.05 18.36 6.07
CA LYS A 39 -0.97 16.89 5.98
C LYS A 39 -2.32 16.21 6.23
N SER A 40 -3.40 16.89 5.86
CA SER A 40 -4.76 16.38 6.08
C SER A 40 -5.10 15.24 5.14
N ARG A 41 -4.53 15.26 3.92
CA ARG A 41 -4.75 14.21 2.93
C ARG A 41 -3.43 13.54 2.55
N ARG A 42 -3.32 12.28 2.93
CA ARG A 42 -2.22 11.38 2.59
C ARG A 42 -2.58 10.54 1.37
N ILE A 43 -1.72 10.51 0.39
CA ILE A 43 -1.82 9.61 -0.76
C ILE A 43 -0.64 8.65 -0.72
N VAL A 44 -0.91 7.36 -0.86
CA VAL A 44 0.11 6.31 -0.88
C VAL A 44 0.37 5.88 -2.31
N LEU A 45 1.64 5.82 -2.67
CA LEU A 45 2.14 5.40 -3.97
C LEU A 45 2.95 4.12 -3.78
N GLU A 46 2.81 3.14 -4.66
CA GLU A 46 3.62 1.93 -4.66
C GLU A 46 4.65 1.99 -5.78
N VAL A 47 5.91 1.71 -5.48
CA VAL A 47 6.98 1.67 -6.47
C VAL A 47 6.80 0.47 -7.38
N ALA A 48 6.56 0.72 -8.68
CA ALA A 48 6.36 -0.31 -9.68
C ALA A 48 7.66 -0.68 -10.41
N LEU A 49 8.44 0.33 -10.79
CA LEU A 49 9.70 0.12 -11.50
C LEU A 49 10.61 1.34 -11.41
N GLU A 50 11.90 1.12 -11.65
CA GLU A 50 12.91 2.16 -11.75
C GLU A 50 13.10 2.52 -13.23
N LEU A 51 13.06 3.84 -13.54
CA LEU A 51 13.23 4.36 -14.92
C LEU A 51 14.68 4.71 -15.24
N GLY A 52 15.56 4.72 -14.25
CA GLY A 52 16.92 5.25 -14.36
C GLY A 52 17.03 6.72 -14.00
N GLU A 53 18.25 7.23 -13.91
CA GLU A 53 18.56 8.64 -13.58
C GLU A 53 17.94 9.13 -12.26
N GLY A 54 17.73 8.23 -11.31
CA GLY A 54 17.13 8.57 -10.01
C GLY A 54 15.60 8.74 -10.05
N VAL A 55 14.94 8.30 -11.12
CA VAL A 55 13.47 8.38 -11.25
C VAL A 55 12.86 7.01 -11.07
N VAL A 56 11.85 6.92 -10.23
CA VAL A 56 11.02 5.73 -10.05
C VAL A 56 9.60 5.99 -10.51
N ARG A 57 9.01 5.01 -11.14
CA ARG A 57 7.60 5.01 -11.51
C ARG A 57 6.78 4.34 -10.44
N THR A 58 5.74 5.01 -10.02
CA THR A 58 4.84 4.54 -8.97
C THR A 58 3.39 4.51 -9.43
N ILE A 59 2.59 3.73 -8.73
CA ILE A 59 1.14 3.65 -8.94
C ILE A 59 0.45 4.16 -7.67
N ALA A 60 -0.46 5.11 -7.82
CA ALA A 60 -1.25 5.63 -6.71
C ALA A 60 -2.34 4.63 -6.31
N MET A 61 -2.46 4.40 -5.01
CA MET A 61 -3.50 3.52 -4.44
C MET A 61 -4.86 4.22 -4.32
N GLU A 62 -4.87 5.52 -4.49
CA GLU A 62 -6.06 6.38 -4.42
C GLU A 62 -6.08 7.38 -5.58
N SER A 63 -7.12 8.25 -5.62
CA SER A 63 -7.16 9.33 -6.61
C SER A 63 -5.96 10.26 -6.48
N THR A 64 -5.35 10.56 -7.61
CA THR A 64 -4.21 11.50 -7.74
C THR A 64 -4.64 12.97 -7.78
N ASP A 65 -5.93 13.26 -7.56
CA ASP A 65 -6.43 14.62 -7.52
C ASP A 65 -5.71 15.47 -6.47
N GLY A 66 -5.21 16.61 -6.87
CA GLY A 66 -4.44 17.51 -6.02
C GLY A 66 -2.93 17.25 -6.01
N LEU A 67 -2.46 16.17 -6.63
CA LEU A 67 -1.03 15.99 -6.82
C LEU A 67 -0.50 16.93 -7.90
N THR A 68 0.56 17.66 -7.54
CA THR A 68 1.25 18.57 -8.45
C THR A 68 2.74 18.23 -8.54
N ARG A 69 3.34 18.58 -9.66
CA ARG A 69 4.78 18.46 -9.84
C ARG A 69 5.52 19.25 -8.75
N GLY A 70 6.56 18.65 -8.19
CA GLY A 70 7.42 19.26 -7.17
C GLY A 70 7.00 19.00 -5.74
N LEU A 71 5.83 18.39 -5.47
CA LEU A 71 5.46 17.93 -4.12
C LEU A 71 6.49 16.95 -3.58
N GLU A 72 6.78 17.06 -2.30
CA GLU A 72 7.68 16.15 -1.60
C GLU A 72 7.03 14.78 -1.39
N VAL A 73 7.78 13.73 -1.67
CA VAL A 73 7.39 12.34 -1.51
C VAL A 73 8.36 11.67 -0.57
N LEU A 74 7.85 11.02 0.47
CA LEU A 74 8.63 10.36 1.50
C LEU A 74 8.65 8.84 1.26
N ASP A 75 9.83 8.24 1.25
CA ASP A 75 9.98 6.79 1.23
C ASP A 75 9.76 6.23 2.63
N THR A 76 8.83 5.29 2.79
CA THR A 76 8.59 4.61 4.06
C THR A 76 9.61 3.51 4.35
N GLY A 77 10.40 3.10 3.34
CA GLY A 77 11.39 2.02 3.44
C GLY A 77 10.78 0.62 3.58
N ARG A 78 9.48 0.48 3.39
CA ARG A 78 8.75 -0.80 3.52
C ARG A 78 7.58 -0.86 2.53
N PRO A 79 7.15 -2.09 2.17
CA PRO A 79 5.96 -2.25 1.33
C PRO A 79 4.67 -1.89 2.07
N ILE A 80 3.60 -1.70 1.32
CA ILE A 80 2.24 -1.58 1.87
C ILE A 80 1.95 -2.81 2.72
N SER A 81 1.48 -2.60 3.93
CA SER A 81 1.13 -3.67 4.86
C SER A 81 -0.28 -3.47 5.42
N VAL A 82 -0.98 -4.58 5.62
CA VAL A 82 -2.34 -4.61 6.14
C VAL A 82 -2.41 -5.37 7.45
N PRO A 83 -3.35 -5.04 8.33
CA PRO A 83 -3.57 -5.79 9.55
C PRO A 83 -3.98 -7.23 9.22
N VAL A 84 -3.53 -8.17 10.04
CA VAL A 84 -3.82 -9.60 9.92
C VAL A 84 -4.25 -10.18 11.27
N GLY A 85 -4.76 -11.41 11.27
CA GLY A 85 -5.12 -12.10 12.49
C GLY A 85 -6.61 -12.00 12.85
N LYS A 86 -6.94 -12.37 14.07
CA LYS A 86 -8.34 -12.50 14.52
C LYS A 86 -9.08 -11.18 14.58
N GLU A 87 -8.37 -10.08 14.75
CA GLU A 87 -8.92 -8.73 14.84
C GLU A 87 -9.54 -8.24 13.53
N THR A 88 -9.15 -8.87 12.42
CA THR A 88 -9.67 -8.52 11.08
C THR A 88 -10.97 -9.25 10.74
N LEU A 89 -11.37 -10.22 11.54
CA LEU A 89 -12.57 -11.02 11.27
C LEU A 89 -13.84 -10.15 11.38
N GLY A 90 -14.65 -10.18 10.33
CA GLY A 90 -15.87 -9.40 10.24
C GLY A 90 -15.65 -7.90 9.97
N ARG A 91 -14.41 -7.46 9.75
CA ARG A 91 -14.06 -6.07 9.47
C ARG A 91 -13.92 -5.82 7.97
N VAL A 92 -14.16 -4.59 7.56
CA VAL A 92 -13.96 -4.12 6.18
C VAL A 92 -12.95 -2.98 6.18
N PHE A 93 -11.90 -3.13 5.42
CA PHE A 93 -10.82 -2.13 5.30
C PHE A 93 -10.28 -2.08 3.86
N ASN A 94 -9.61 -0.97 3.54
CA ASN A 94 -9.03 -0.75 2.22
C ASN A 94 -7.65 -1.46 2.09
N VAL A 95 -7.02 -1.33 0.91
CA VAL A 95 -5.70 -1.91 0.63
C VAL A 95 -4.57 -1.34 1.50
N LEU A 96 -4.78 -0.20 2.13
CA LEU A 96 -3.84 0.44 3.05
C LEU A 96 -4.04 -0.02 4.51
N GLY A 97 -5.10 -0.81 4.76
CA GLY A 97 -5.47 -1.26 6.09
C GLY A 97 -6.27 -0.24 6.91
N ASP A 98 -6.79 0.81 6.27
CA ASP A 98 -7.68 1.76 6.92
C ASP A 98 -9.10 1.20 6.93
N THR A 99 -9.79 1.28 8.07
CA THR A 99 -11.15 0.76 8.22
C THR A 99 -12.16 1.62 7.46
N ILE A 100 -13.07 0.96 6.75
CA ILE A 100 -14.16 1.60 5.99
C ILE A 100 -15.54 1.13 6.43
N ASP A 101 -15.60 0.35 7.51
CA ASP A 101 -16.82 -0.21 8.09
C ASP A 101 -17.48 0.68 9.17
N MET A 102 -17.02 1.93 9.33
CA MET A 102 -17.42 2.90 10.37
C MET A 102 -17.11 2.46 11.80
N GLU A 103 -16.41 1.36 11.99
CA GLU A 103 -15.91 0.91 13.28
C GLU A 103 -14.57 1.60 13.62
N ALA A 104 -14.12 1.44 14.85
CA ALA A 104 -12.85 1.99 15.30
C ALA A 104 -11.68 1.49 14.45
N PRO A 105 -10.65 2.33 14.20
CA PRO A 105 -9.42 1.87 13.55
C PRO A 105 -8.79 0.68 14.25
N PHE A 106 -8.01 -0.11 13.51
CA PHE A 106 -7.19 -1.15 14.13
C PHE A 106 -6.18 -0.53 15.10
N ALA A 107 -5.86 -1.27 16.16
CA ALA A 107 -4.85 -0.83 17.12
C ALA A 107 -3.49 -0.61 16.44
N ASP A 108 -2.70 0.35 16.93
CA ASP A 108 -1.40 0.69 16.35
C ASP A 108 -0.38 -0.48 16.46
N ASP A 109 -0.59 -1.36 17.43
CA ASP A 109 0.20 -2.57 17.69
C ASP A 109 -0.37 -3.82 17.01
N ALA A 110 -1.43 -3.69 16.21
CA ALA A 110 -2.00 -4.80 15.45
C ALA A 110 -0.93 -5.42 14.54
N GLU A 111 -0.88 -6.75 14.51
CA GLU A 111 0.02 -7.47 13.62
C GLU A 111 -0.29 -7.13 12.16
N ARG A 112 0.74 -6.78 11.39
CA ARG A 112 0.60 -6.37 9.99
C ARG A 112 1.55 -7.18 9.11
N GLU A 113 1.05 -7.55 7.94
CA GLU A 113 1.85 -8.23 6.92
C GLU A 113 1.84 -7.44 5.60
N PRO A 114 2.95 -7.53 4.82
CA PRO A 114 3.01 -6.90 3.50
C PRO A 114 2.01 -7.56 2.55
N ILE A 115 1.38 -6.74 1.69
CA ILE A 115 0.44 -7.25 0.66
C ILE A 115 1.15 -8.10 -0.40
N HIS A 116 2.45 -7.88 -0.63
CA HIS A 116 3.30 -8.67 -1.51
C HIS A 116 4.06 -9.74 -0.70
N LYS A 117 3.32 -10.70 -0.19
CA LYS A 117 3.89 -11.86 0.51
C LYS A 117 4.12 -13.01 -0.46
N LYS A 118 5.24 -13.73 -0.30
CA LYS A 118 5.48 -14.96 -1.03
C LYS A 118 4.45 -16.01 -0.62
N ALA A 119 4.02 -16.82 -1.59
CA ALA A 119 3.18 -17.99 -1.28
C ALA A 119 3.87 -18.91 -0.27
N PRO A 120 3.12 -19.55 0.64
CA PRO A 120 3.69 -20.50 1.59
C PRO A 120 4.34 -21.66 0.85
N THR A 121 5.40 -22.19 1.43
CA THR A 121 6.06 -23.40 0.93
C THR A 121 5.17 -24.62 1.12
N PHE A 122 5.45 -25.70 0.39
CA PHE A 122 4.64 -26.92 0.48
C PHE A 122 4.56 -27.47 1.92
N ASP A 123 5.64 -27.34 2.69
CA ASP A 123 5.72 -27.81 4.07
C ASP A 123 4.86 -26.98 5.05
N GLU A 124 4.59 -25.72 4.68
CA GLU A 124 3.76 -24.79 5.47
C GLU A 124 2.27 -24.90 5.13
N LEU A 125 1.91 -25.65 4.09
CA LEU A 125 0.52 -25.83 3.69
C LEU A 125 -0.23 -26.67 4.73
N SER A 126 -1.35 -26.12 5.22
CA SER A 126 -2.25 -26.88 6.08
C SER A 126 -2.87 -28.05 5.31
N THR A 127 -2.80 -29.26 5.86
CA THR A 127 -3.46 -30.44 5.32
C THR A 127 -4.94 -30.46 5.66
N SER A 128 -5.43 -29.56 6.51
CA SER A 128 -6.84 -29.45 6.85
C SER A 128 -7.61 -28.80 5.70
N THR A 129 -8.58 -29.48 5.16
CA THR A 129 -9.50 -28.97 4.15
C THR A 129 -10.53 -28.07 4.83
N ALA A 130 -10.16 -26.81 5.11
CA ALA A 130 -11.12 -25.83 5.57
C ALA A 130 -11.93 -25.34 4.38
N VAL A 131 -13.18 -25.75 4.29
CA VAL A 131 -14.06 -25.44 3.16
C VAL A 131 -14.89 -24.22 3.50
N SER A 132 -14.30 -23.04 3.38
CA SER A 132 -15.03 -21.77 3.63
C SER A 132 -16.18 -21.52 2.64
N TYR A 133 -16.15 -22.14 1.47
CA TYR A 133 -17.21 -21.96 0.46
C TYR A 133 -18.38 -22.92 0.60
N THR A 134 -18.38 -23.88 1.52
CA THR A 134 -19.59 -24.65 1.82
C THR A 134 -20.72 -23.81 2.41
N HIS A 135 -20.39 -22.61 2.90
CA HIS A 135 -21.37 -21.66 3.41
C HIS A 135 -21.84 -20.65 2.34
N LEU A 136 -21.27 -20.71 1.14
CA LEU A 136 -21.69 -19.94 -0.03
C LEU A 136 -22.75 -20.64 -0.87
N THR A 137 -23.34 -21.70 -0.38
CA THR A 137 -24.56 -22.21 -0.99
C THR A 137 -25.62 -21.14 -0.84
N LEU A 138 -26.02 -20.57 -1.99
CA LEU A 138 -27.20 -19.74 -2.05
C LEU A 138 -28.32 -20.46 -1.33
N PRO A 139 -29.07 -19.80 -0.42
CA PRO A 139 -30.24 -20.43 0.15
C PRO A 139 -31.13 -20.82 -1.00
N THR A 140 -31.28 -22.10 -1.19
CA THR A 140 -32.28 -22.63 -2.14
C THR A 140 -33.62 -22.27 -1.55
N ILE A 141 -34.25 -21.37 -2.20
CA ILE A 141 -35.63 -20.99 -1.87
C ILE A 141 -36.54 -22.19 -2.12
#